data_cf37d18d00fcb91b4d1839ba165a34dd
#
_entry.id   cf37d18d00fcb91b4d1839ba165a34dd
#
_cell.length_a   1.000
_cell.length_b   1.000
_cell.length_c   1.000
_cell.angle_alpha   90.00
_cell.angle_beta   90.00
_cell.angle_gamma   90.00
#
_symmetry.space_group_name_H-M   'P 1'
#
loop_
_entity.id
_entity.type
_entity.pdbx_description
1 polymer ?
#
loop_
_entity_poly.entity_id
_entity_poly.type
_entity_poly.pdbx_seq_one_letter_code
_entity_poly.pdbx_strand_id
1 'polypeptide(L)'
;MTTRELFEKVRSQRGDRFSLRTRLIISVTVEMLICVGIAYGIDVLMNVVIFPNVEIPLLLELVFVCLLVGILLTGLLSKILFEPIKKLREAIDKVAAGDFSVRLEGKSSSKEIMEVYTGFNLMANELGATEILQTDFVSNVSHEFKTPISAIEGYSTLLQDSNNLDENQRDYVDKILLNTKRLSSLMGSILLLSKLENQQIPTNQTSYRLDEQIRQSIVALESAWVNKDIELDVELDRVIYQGNEAMMRHVWDNLISNAIKFSPQEGLVKIRMGKSEEGICFCVEDQGPGLSEEARKHIFDKFYQADSSHKQEGNGLGLALVKRILTIENGRIETENIPEGGCRFTVYLTEK
;
A
#
# COMPACT_ATOMS: atom_id res chain seq x y z
N MET A 1 -18.88 24.37 -1.87
CA MET A 1 -18.51 25.06 -0.61
C MET A 1 -16.98 25.00 -0.52
N THR A 2 -16.32 26.16 -0.64
CA THR A 2 -14.85 26.19 -0.64
C THR A 2 -14.28 25.87 0.75
N THR A 3 -13.09 25.25 0.82
CA THR A 3 -12.33 24.95 2.05
C THR A 3 -12.29 26.15 3.01
N ARG A 4 -12.29 27.35 2.47
CA ARG A 4 -12.29 28.63 3.20
C ARG A 4 -13.63 28.92 3.87
N GLU A 5 -14.73 28.60 3.23
CA GLU A 5 -16.10 28.76 3.79
C GLU A 5 -16.36 27.77 4.93
N LEU A 6 -15.81 26.55 4.84
CA LEU A 6 -15.89 25.54 5.93
C LEU A 6 -15.11 26.01 7.16
N PHE A 7 -13.90 26.55 6.95
CA PHE A 7 -13.07 27.12 8.01
C PHE A 7 -13.72 28.33 8.67
N GLU A 8 -14.36 29.21 7.92
CA GLU A 8 -15.09 30.36 8.45
C GLU A 8 -16.35 29.94 9.19
N LYS A 9 -17.08 28.93 8.72
CA LYS A 9 -18.26 28.37 9.40
C LYS A 9 -17.91 27.69 10.73
N VAL A 10 -16.79 26.96 10.78
CA VAL A 10 -16.25 26.38 12.03
C VAL A 10 -15.77 27.48 12.97
N ARG A 11 -15.19 28.55 12.43
CA ARG A 11 -14.76 29.71 13.18
C ARG A 11 -15.92 30.53 13.74
N SER A 12 -17.06 30.60 13.08
CA SER A 12 -18.25 31.32 13.52
C SER A 12 -19.10 30.55 14.57
N GLN A 13 -18.98 29.22 14.69
CA GLN A 13 -19.57 28.42 15.77
C GLN A 13 -18.77 28.47 17.08
N ARG A 14 -17.92 29.48 17.25
CA ARG A 14 -17.14 29.76 18.46
C ARG A 14 -18.02 30.25 19.62
N GLY A 15 -18.84 29.37 20.16
CA GLY A 15 -19.39 29.57 21.51
C GLY A 15 -18.29 29.32 22.56
N ASP A 16 -18.32 30.11 23.63
CA ASP A 16 -17.39 30.17 24.77
C ASP A 16 -16.90 28.80 25.30
N ARG A 17 -15.94 28.20 24.64
CA ARG A 17 -15.24 27.02 25.18
C ARG A 17 -13.89 27.48 25.72
N PHE A 18 -13.71 27.30 27.01
CA PHE A 18 -12.44 27.60 27.68
C PHE A 18 -11.30 26.78 27.08
N SER A 19 -10.11 27.41 26.91
CA SER A 19 -8.90 26.73 26.47
C SER A 19 -8.50 25.63 27.45
N LEU A 20 -7.84 24.59 26.95
CA LEU A 20 -7.35 23.45 27.75
C LEU A 20 -6.48 23.97 28.92
N ARG A 21 -5.65 24.98 28.64
CA ARG A 21 -4.80 25.64 29.64
C ARG A 21 -5.64 26.30 30.74
N THR A 22 -6.67 27.04 30.37
CA THR A 22 -7.56 27.72 31.33
C THR A 22 -8.30 26.71 32.21
N ARG A 23 -8.78 25.61 31.62
CA ARG A 23 -9.45 24.54 32.37
C ARG A 23 -8.53 23.84 33.33
N LEU A 24 -7.26 23.56 32.93
CA LEU A 24 -6.25 22.98 33.80
C LEU A 24 -5.98 23.88 34.98
N ILE A 25 -5.78 25.19 34.75
CA ILE A 25 -5.54 26.17 35.82
C ILE A 25 -6.74 26.23 36.78
N ILE A 26 -7.95 26.32 36.23
CA ILE A 26 -9.18 26.37 37.08
C ILE A 26 -9.31 25.05 37.86
N SER A 27 -9.09 23.89 37.23
CA SER A 27 -9.18 22.58 37.88
C SER A 27 -8.22 22.48 39.09
N VAL A 28 -6.93 22.83 38.88
CA VAL A 28 -5.92 22.79 39.95
C VAL A 28 -6.24 23.79 41.06
N THR A 29 -6.72 24.98 40.70
CA THR A 29 -7.07 25.99 41.70
C THR A 29 -8.27 25.57 42.55
N VAL A 30 -9.32 25.00 41.89
CA VAL A 30 -10.49 24.46 42.58
C VAL A 30 -10.11 23.28 43.48
N GLU A 31 -9.23 22.40 43.00
CA GLU A 31 -8.68 21.30 43.81
C GLU A 31 -8.04 21.79 45.09
N MET A 32 -7.13 22.75 44.97
CA MET A 32 -6.46 23.32 46.17
C MET A 32 -7.47 23.90 47.18
N LEU A 33 -8.49 24.62 46.71
CA LEU A 33 -9.52 25.17 47.56
C LEU A 33 -10.38 24.09 48.24
N ILE A 34 -10.73 23.03 47.50
CA ILE A 34 -11.48 21.89 48.04
C ILE A 34 -10.65 21.15 49.09
N CYS A 35 -9.38 20.89 48.82
CA CYS A 35 -8.47 20.24 49.80
C CYS A 35 -8.38 20.99 51.12
N VAL A 36 -8.21 22.31 51.06
CA VAL A 36 -8.14 23.15 52.26
C VAL A 36 -9.48 23.14 53.02
N GLY A 37 -10.62 23.23 52.29
CA GLY A 37 -11.97 23.21 52.91
C GLY A 37 -12.28 21.88 53.59
N ILE A 38 -11.93 20.75 52.95
CA ILE A 38 -12.15 19.41 53.51
C ILE A 38 -11.23 19.18 54.73
N ALA A 39 -9.95 19.52 54.63
CA ALA A 39 -9.01 19.37 55.73
C ALA A 39 -9.45 20.16 56.98
N TYR A 40 -9.88 21.43 56.79
CA TYR A 40 -10.44 22.23 57.88
C TYR A 40 -11.73 21.62 58.45
N GLY A 41 -12.63 21.10 57.62
CA GLY A 41 -13.85 20.41 58.07
C GLY A 41 -13.55 19.15 58.89
N ILE A 42 -12.55 18.35 58.48
CA ILE A 42 -12.11 17.16 59.23
C ILE A 42 -11.49 17.56 60.57
N ASP A 43 -10.63 18.56 60.58
CA ASP A 43 -10.02 19.05 61.80
C ASP A 43 -11.07 19.49 62.82
N VAL A 44 -12.06 20.27 62.42
CA VAL A 44 -13.17 20.68 63.30
C VAL A 44 -13.98 19.47 63.79
N LEU A 45 -14.29 18.50 62.91
CA LEU A 45 -15.07 17.33 63.29
C LEU A 45 -14.30 16.42 64.26
N MET A 46 -13.01 16.21 64.04
CA MET A 46 -12.18 15.36 64.88
C MET A 46 -11.94 15.96 66.25
N ASN A 47 -11.61 17.26 66.31
CA ASN A 47 -11.28 17.96 67.57
C ASN A 47 -12.51 18.32 68.43
N VAL A 48 -13.69 18.59 67.78
CA VAL A 48 -14.90 19.02 68.52
C VAL A 48 -15.82 17.85 68.83
N VAL A 49 -15.98 16.85 67.89
CA VAL A 49 -17.05 15.84 67.97
C VAL A 49 -16.52 14.45 68.36
N ILE A 50 -15.39 14.00 67.76
CA ILE A 50 -14.98 12.59 67.86
C ILE A 50 -13.95 12.33 68.94
N PHE A 51 -12.87 13.09 68.95
CA PHE A 51 -11.72 12.92 69.89
C PHE A 51 -11.24 14.23 70.46
N PRO A 52 -11.95 14.85 71.41
CA PRO A 52 -11.59 16.19 71.96
C PRO A 52 -10.25 16.25 72.67
N ASN A 53 -9.55 15.12 72.89
CA ASN A 53 -8.25 15.04 73.56
C ASN A 53 -7.11 14.55 72.65
N VAL A 54 -7.29 14.42 71.37
CA VAL A 54 -6.27 13.96 70.41
C VAL A 54 -5.98 15.07 69.41
N GLU A 55 -4.87 15.77 69.61
CA GLU A 55 -4.43 16.77 68.64
C GLU A 55 -3.74 16.07 67.45
N ILE A 56 -4.44 15.87 66.31
CA ILE A 56 -3.81 15.46 65.05
C ILE A 56 -3.29 16.74 64.37
N PRO A 57 -1.99 16.80 63.99
CA PRO A 57 -1.49 17.99 63.34
C PRO A 57 -2.27 18.24 62.04
N LEU A 58 -2.88 19.41 61.91
CA LEU A 58 -3.61 19.88 60.75
C LEU A 58 -2.85 19.67 59.45
N LEU A 59 -1.52 19.77 59.48
CA LEU A 59 -0.64 19.51 58.32
C LEU A 59 -0.75 18.07 57.80
N LEU A 60 -0.91 17.09 58.69
CA LEU A 60 -0.97 15.67 58.33
C LEU A 60 -2.31 15.32 57.67
N GLU A 61 -3.39 15.91 58.17
CA GLU A 61 -4.74 15.79 57.56
C GLU A 61 -4.78 16.45 56.17
N LEU A 62 -4.17 17.66 56.07
CA LEU A 62 -4.08 18.38 54.79
C LEU A 62 -3.33 17.53 53.72
N VAL A 63 -2.18 16.95 54.07
CA VAL A 63 -1.38 16.11 53.19
C VAL A 63 -2.19 14.89 52.72
N PHE A 64 -2.89 14.19 53.63
CA PHE A 64 -3.68 13.00 53.30
C PHE A 64 -4.82 13.36 52.34
N VAL A 65 -5.57 14.44 52.62
CA VAL A 65 -6.67 14.90 51.77
C VAL A 65 -6.15 15.33 50.40
N CYS A 66 -5.04 16.06 50.32
CA CYS A 66 -4.42 16.45 49.05
C CYS A 66 -4.00 15.26 48.21
N LEU A 67 -3.42 14.20 48.79
CA LEU A 67 -3.05 12.98 48.10
C LEU A 67 -4.29 12.27 47.51
N LEU A 68 -5.36 12.14 48.31
CA LEU A 68 -6.56 11.43 47.91
C LEU A 68 -7.30 12.16 46.78
N VAL A 69 -7.48 13.46 46.91
CA VAL A 69 -8.11 14.31 45.89
C VAL A 69 -7.24 14.38 44.63
N GLY A 70 -5.92 14.47 44.78
CA GLY A 70 -4.97 14.50 43.67
C GLY A 70 -5.01 13.22 42.82
N ILE A 71 -5.07 12.04 43.46
CA ILE A 71 -5.21 10.76 42.75
C ILE A 71 -6.52 10.72 41.98
N LEU A 72 -7.63 11.14 42.59
CA LEU A 72 -8.96 11.13 41.95
C LEU A 72 -9.02 12.10 40.76
N LEU A 73 -8.47 13.28 40.90
CA LEU A 73 -8.45 14.29 39.85
C LEU A 73 -7.52 13.92 38.71
N THR A 74 -6.35 13.35 39.02
CA THR A 74 -5.42 12.83 38.00
C THR A 74 -6.10 11.72 37.18
N GLY A 75 -6.88 10.85 37.81
CA GLY A 75 -7.66 9.82 37.11
C GLY A 75 -8.73 10.42 36.19
N LEU A 76 -9.41 11.47 36.61
CA LEU A 76 -10.42 12.16 35.76
C LEU A 76 -9.75 12.93 34.60
N LEU A 77 -8.68 13.66 34.89
CA LEU A 77 -7.92 14.39 33.85
C LEU A 77 -7.30 13.43 32.82
N SER A 78 -6.82 12.28 33.27
CA SER A 78 -6.29 11.25 32.40
C SER A 78 -7.31 10.83 31.34
N LYS A 79 -8.56 10.58 31.70
CA LYS A 79 -9.62 10.25 30.74
C LYS A 79 -9.93 11.40 29.78
N ILE A 80 -9.96 12.64 30.27
CA ILE A 80 -10.31 13.79 29.45
C ILE A 80 -9.22 14.17 28.46
N LEU A 81 -7.94 13.97 28.80
CA LEU A 81 -6.80 14.36 27.99
C LEU A 81 -6.28 13.22 27.11
N PHE A 82 -6.14 12.00 27.65
CA PHE A 82 -5.50 10.91 26.92
C PHE A 82 -6.45 10.15 26.00
N GLU A 83 -7.73 10.05 26.32
CA GLU A 83 -8.70 9.35 25.46
C GLU A 83 -8.85 9.99 24.07
N PRO A 84 -8.94 11.32 23.90
CA PRO A 84 -8.94 11.96 22.60
C PRO A 84 -7.65 11.74 21.79
N ILE A 85 -6.50 11.72 22.47
CA ILE A 85 -5.20 11.47 21.83
C ILE A 85 -5.12 10.02 21.34
N LYS A 86 -5.62 9.06 22.12
CA LYS A 86 -5.68 7.66 21.71
C LYS A 86 -6.57 7.47 20.48
N LYS A 87 -7.74 8.09 20.44
CA LYS A 87 -8.64 8.09 19.29
C LYS A 87 -7.99 8.69 18.04
N LEU A 88 -7.26 9.79 18.21
CA LEU A 88 -6.51 10.40 17.10
C LEU A 88 -5.44 9.45 16.55
N ARG A 89 -4.69 8.79 17.43
CA ARG A 89 -3.69 7.80 17.02
C ARG A 89 -4.32 6.65 16.23
N GLU A 90 -5.38 6.05 16.76
CA GLU A 90 -6.10 4.97 16.07
C GLU A 90 -6.65 5.40 14.70
N ALA A 91 -7.09 6.64 14.58
CA ALA A 91 -7.56 7.20 13.31
C ALA A 91 -6.40 7.44 12.33
N ILE A 92 -5.25 7.92 12.81
CA ILE A 92 -4.03 8.07 12.00
C ILE A 92 -3.55 6.72 11.49
N ASP A 93 -3.52 5.69 12.33
CA ASP A 93 -3.12 4.33 11.95
C ASP A 93 -4.02 3.77 10.83
N LYS A 94 -5.33 4.03 10.89
CA LYS A 94 -6.28 3.64 9.83
C LYS A 94 -6.06 4.40 8.53
N VAL A 95 -5.85 5.72 8.60
CA VAL A 95 -5.52 6.53 7.41
C VAL A 95 -4.19 6.08 6.79
N ALA A 96 -3.20 5.74 7.60
CA ALA A 96 -1.93 5.18 7.13
C ALA A 96 -2.10 3.80 6.46
N ALA A 97 -3.12 3.04 6.84
CA ALA A 97 -3.49 1.78 6.19
C ALA A 97 -4.38 1.96 4.93
N GLY A 98 -4.66 3.21 4.51
CA GLY A 98 -5.46 3.53 3.32
C GLY A 98 -6.95 3.72 3.57
N ASP A 99 -7.43 3.71 4.82
CA ASP A 99 -8.84 4.00 5.13
C ASP A 99 -9.04 5.50 5.37
N PHE A 100 -9.34 6.23 4.30
CA PHE A 100 -9.62 7.68 4.36
C PHE A 100 -11.07 7.99 4.73
N SER A 101 -11.92 6.99 4.96
CA SER A 101 -13.31 7.18 5.38
C SER A 101 -13.44 7.51 6.88
N VAL A 102 -12.40 7.27 7.64
CA VAL A 102 -12.35 7.51 9.08
C VAL A 102 -12.60 8.98 9.40
N ARG A 103 -13.54 9.21 10.34
CA ARG A 103 -13.81 10.56 10.86
C ARG A 103 -13.76 10.54 12.37
N LEU A 104 -13.11 11.55 12.91
CA LEU A 104 -13.09 11.81 14.34
C LEU A 104 -14.30 12.66 14.69
N GLU A 105 -15.27 12.02 15.30
CA GLU A 105 -16.45 12.67 15.87
C GLU A 105 -16.34 12.68 17.39
N GLY A 106 -16.69 13.77 18.01
CA GLY A 106 -16.73 13.83 19.45
C GLY A 106 -17.18 15.17 19.97
N LYS A 107 -17.99 15.14 21.02
CA LYS A 107 -18.26 16.31 21.83
C LYS A 107 -17.14 16.50 22.84
N SER A 108 -15.91 16.82 22.34
CA SER A 108 -14.86 17.23 23.26
C SER A 108 -15.21 18.57 23.85
N SER A 109 -15.01 18.66 25.17
CA SER A 109 -15.22 19.93 25.87
C SER A 109 -14.07 20.92 25.63
N SER A 110 -12.98 20.51 24.98
CA SER A 110 -11.81 21.36 24.70
C SER A 110 -11.84 21.83 23.24
N LYS A 111 -11.55 23.11 23.07
CA LYS A 111 -11.49 23.78 21.78
C LYS A 111 -10.31 23.25 20.96
N GLU A 112 -9.17 23.07 21.60
CA GLU A 112 -7.92 22.61 20.95
C GLU A 112 -8.06 21.21 20.37
N ILE A 113 -8.72 20.29 21.08
CA ILE A 113 -8.99 18.93 20.59
C ILE A 113 -9.92 18.98 19.39
N MET A 114 -10.95 19.82 19.43
CA MET A 114 -11.89 19.98 18.30
C MET A 114 -11.18 20.57 17.07
N GLU A 115 -10.27 21.51 17.23
CA GLU A 115 -9.47 22.07 16.14
C GLU A 115 -8.58 21.00 15.51
N VAL A 116 -7.93 20.14 16.32
CA VAL A 116 -7.12 19.00 15.84
C VAL A 116 -7.99 17.99 15.10
N TYR A 117 -9.16 17.61 15.62
CA TYR A 117 -10.06 16.68 14.97
C TYR A 117 -10.58 17.23 13.62
N THR A 118 -10.91 18.51 13.59
CA THR A 118 -11.33 19.18 12.34
C THR A 118 -10.22 19.20 11.31
N GLY A 119 -8.98 19.50 11.73
CA GLY A 119 -7.81 19.46 10.85
C GLY A 119 -7.53 18.06 10.33
N PHE A 120 -7.61 17.05 11.22
CA PHE A 120 -7.46 15.64 10.81
C PHE A 120 -8.54 15.22 9.79
N ASN A 121 -9.81 15.51 10.07
CA ASN A 121 -10.91 15.16 9.17
C ASN A 121 -10.79 15.84 7.80
N LEU A 122 -10.32 17.10 7.77
CA LEU A 122 -10.05 17.80 6.52
C LEU A 122 -8.91 17.11 5.76
N MET A 123 -7.81 16.80 6.42
CA MET A 123 -6.68 16.08 5.80
C MET A 123 -7.11 14.71 5.25
N ALA A 124 -7.84 13.90 6.04
CA ALA A 124 -8.35 12.62 5.61
C ALA A 124 -9.31 12.75 4.39
N ASN A 125 -10.10 13.81 4.35
CA ASN A 125 -10.99 14.08 3.21
C ASN A 125 -10.22 14.46 1.94
N GLU A 126 -9.20 15.33 2.04
CA GLU A 126 -8.36 15.74 0.91
C GLU A 126 -7.55 14.55 0.36
N LEU A 127 -7.01 13.70 1.25
CA LEU A 127 -6.32 12.48 0.85
C LEU A 127 -7.27 11.51 0.11
N GLY A 128 -8.47 11.27 0.65
CA GLY A 128 -9.47 10.42 0.00
C GLY A 128 -9.96 10.98 -1.34
N ALA A 129 -10.15 12.30 -1.46
CA ALA A 129 -10.51 12.93 -2.72
C ALA A 129 -9.38 12.80 -3.77
N THR A 130 -8.12 12.92 -3.33
CA THR A 130 -6.95 12.74 -4.21
C THR A 130 -6.85 11.30 -4.71
N GLU A 131 -7.08 10.31 -3.83
CA GLU A 131 -7.10 8.89 -4.18
C GLU A 131 -8.19 8.58 -5.21
N ILE A 132 -9.42 9.05 -4.99
CA ILE A 132 -10.54 8.86 -5.93
C ILE A 132 -10.22 9.50 -7.28
N LEU A 133 -9.72 10.75 -7.30
CA LEU A 133 -9.33 11.43 -8.53
C LEU A 133 -8.24 10.68 -9.28
N GLN A 134 -7.23 10.16 -8.57
CA GLN A 134 -6.15 9.38 -9.17
C GLN A 134 -6.68 8.09 -9.79
N THR A 135 -7.60 7.41 -9.13
CA THR A 135 -8.20 6.15 -9.58
C THR A 135 -9.12 6.36 -10.77
N ASP A 136 -10.04 7.31 -10.68
CA ASP A 136 -10.96 7.66 -11.76
C ASP A 136 -10.20 8.20 -12.98
N PHE A 137 -9.16 9.02 -12.76
CA PHE A 137 -8.29 9.49 -13.84
C PHE A 137 -7.62 8.34 -14.55
N VAL A 138 -6.97 7.42 -13.83
CA VAL A 138 -6.28 6.26 -14.44
C VAL A 138 -7.27 5.35 -15.16
N SER A 139 -8.46 5.10 -14.61
CA SER A 139 -9.50 4.28 -15.24
C SER A 139 -10.05 4.94 -16.51
N ASN A 140 -10.42 6.21 -16.44
CA ASN A 140 -10.99 6.95 -17.57
C ASN A 140 -9.96 7.15 -18.68
N VAL A 141 -8.74 7.56 -18.33
CA VAL A 141 -7.64 7.72 -19.29
C VAL A 141 -7.38 6.42 -20.04
N SER A 142 -7.48 5.28 -19.36
CA SER A 142 -7.27 3.99 -20.01
C SER A 142 -8.36 3.60 -21.00
N HIS A 143 -9.61 3.87 -20.69
CA HIS A 143 -10.70 3.69 -21.64
C HIS A 143 -10.55 4.61 -22.86
N GLU A 144 -10.18 5.88 -22.62
CA GLU A 144 -9.96 6.86 -23.68
C GLU A 144 -8.77 6.52 -24.59
N PHE A 145 -7.73 5.86 -24.05
CA PHE A 145 -6.61 5.38 -24.87
C PHE A 145 -6.88 4.03 -25.55
N LYS A 146 -7.61 3.13 -24.94
CA LYS A 146 -7.89 1.81 -25.51
C LYS A 146 -8.63 1.91 -26.84
N THR A 147 -9.59 2.81 -26.93
CA THR A 147 -10.43 2.99 -28.12
C THR A 147 -9.63 3.38 -29.36
N PRO A 148 -8.81 4.48 -29.35
CA PRO A 148 -8.00 4.84 -30.52
C PRO A 148 -6.90 3.82 -30.83
N ILE A 149 -6.31 3.19 -29.81
CA ILE A 149 -5.31 2.13 -30.00
C ILE A 149 -5.95 0.94 -30.74
N SER A 150 -7.13 0.47 -30.30
CA SER A 150 -7.84 -0.63 -30.97
C SER A 150 -8.28 -0.26 -32.39
N ALA A 151 -8.62 1.00 -32.65
CA ALA A 151 -8.93 1.47 -34.01
C ALA A 151 -7.68 1.44 -34.91
N ILE A 152 -6.53 1.93 -34.44
CA ILE A 152 -5.26 1.87 -35.18
C ILE A 152 -4.87 0.42 -35.46
N GLU A 153 -4.97 -0.45 -34.47
CA GLU A 153 -4.71 -1.90 -34.64
C GLU A 153 -5.62 -2.52 -35.71
N GLY A 154 -6.94 -2.25 -35.61
CA GLY A 154 -7.90 -2.76 -36.54
C GLY A 154 -7.67 -2.31 -38.00
N TYR A 155 -7.44 -0.99 -38.21
CA TYR A 155 -7.13 -0.47 -39.54
C TYR A 155 -5.81 -0.98 -40.09
N SER A 156 -4.79 -1.12 -39.24
CA SER A 156 -3.49 -1.67 -39.64
C SER A 156 -3.60 -3.15 -40.04
N THR A 157 -4.40 -3.94 -39.30
CA THR A 157 -4.68 -5.34 -39.67
C THR A 157 -5.39 -5.46 -41.02
N LEU A 158 -6.40 -4.60 -41.27
CA LEU A 158 -7.08 -4.56 -42.56
C LEU A 158 -6.14 -4.19 -43.72
N LEU A 159 -5.18 -3.29 -43.48
CA LEU A 159 -4.15 -2.96 -44.46
C LEU A 159 -3.19 -4.10 -44.69
N GLN A 160 -2.77 -4.81 -43.63
CA GLN A 160 -1.86 -5.96 -43.70
C GLN A 160 -2.44 -7.10 -44.57
N ASP A 161 -3.75 -7.33 -44.46
CA ASP A 161 -4.45 -8.35 -45.28
C ASP A 161 -4.66 -7.92 -46.72
N SER A 162 -4.32 -6.68 -47.06
CA SER A 162 -4.45 -6.17 -48.45
C SER A 162 -3.34 -6.71 -49.33
N ASN A 163 -3.71 -7.31 -50.47
CA ASN A 163 -2.77 -7.83 -51.46
C ASN A 163 -2.07 -6.73 -52.30
N ASN A 164 -2.41 -5.47 -52.11
CA ASN A 164 -1.95 -4.35 -52.90
C ASN A 164 -0.81 -3.53 -52.25
N LEU A 165 -0.27 -3.97 -51.09
CA LEU A 165 0.83 -3.30 -50.43
C LEU A 165 2.18 -3.70 -51.05
N ASP A 166 3.05 -2.72 -51.31
CA ASP A 166 4.46 -2.97 -51.57
C ASP A 166 5.22 -3.40 -50.29
N GLU A 167 6.46 -3.86 -50.46
CA GLU A 167 7.28 -4.39 -49.36
C GLU A 167 7.52 -3.32 -48.26
N ASN A 168 7.75 -2.06 -48.62
CA ASN A 168 7.94 -0.95 -47.67
C ASN A 168 6.64 -0.65 -46.91
N GLN A 169 5.51 -0.66 -47.61
CA GLN A 169 4.20 -0.44 -46.97
C GLN A 169 3.86 -1.55 -45.97
N ARG A 170 4.18 -2.81 -46.26
CA ARG A 170 4.04 -3.92 -45.34
C ARG A 170 4.90 -3.71 -44.07
N ASP A 171 6.18 -3.35 -44.25
CA ASP A 171 7.08 -3.03 -43.11
C ASP A 171 6.52 -1.90 -42.25
N TYR A 172 5.95 -0.85 -42.86
CA TYR A 172 5.31 0.23 -42.09
C TYR A 172 4.08 -0.25 -41.32
N VAL A 173 3.23 -1.07 -41.91
CA VAL A 173 2.05 -1.63 -41.24
C VAL A 173 2.48 -2.53 -40.08
N ASP A 174 3.46 -3.39 -40.27
CA ASP A 174 4.01 -4.25 -39.22
C ASP A 174 4.59 -3.43 -38.04
N LYS A 175 5.30 -2.34 -38.32
CA LYS A 175 5.81 -1.41 -37.30
C LYS A 175 4.68 -0.69 -36.56
N ILE A 176 3.61 -0.28 -37.25
CA ILE A 176 2.44 0.32 -36.62
C ILE A 176 1.77 -0.68 -35.67
N LEU A 177 1.53 -1.89 -36.13
CA LEU A 177 0.93 -2.97 -35.32
C LEU A 177 1.79 -3.27 -34.09
N LEU A 178 3.10 -3.40 -34.25
CA LEU A 178 4.02 -3.65 -33.15
C LEU A 178 3.95 -2.54 -32.09
N ASN A 179 4.01 -1.26 -32.52
CA ASN A 179 3.95 -0.15 -31.59
C ASN A 179 2.59 0.00 -30.92
N THR A 180 1.51 -0.29 -31.62
CA THR A 180 0.14 -0.27 -31.08
C THR A 180 -0.02 -1.34 -29.98
N LYS A 181 0.47 -2.58 -30.23
CA LYS A 181 0.49 -3.65 -29.23
C LYS A 181 1.33 -3.29 -27.99
N ARG A 182 2.50 -2.65 -28.21
CA ARG A 182 3.35 -2.17 -27.10
C ARG A 182 2.62 -1.11 -26.25
N LEU A 183 1.94 -0.17 -26.90
CA LEU A 183 1.20 0.89 -26.21
C LEU A 183 0.01 0.31 -25.42
N SER A 184 -0.72 -0.65 -26.00
CA SER A 184 -1.81 -1.38 -25.33
C SER A 184 -1.31 -2.11 -24.10
N SER A 185 -0.20 -2.85 -24.20
CA SER A 185 0.42 -3.56 -23.09
C SER A 185 0.90 -2.61 -21.98
N LEU A 186 1.53 -1.48 -22.33
CA LEU A 186 1.98 -0.46 -21.39
C LEU A 186 0.80 0.11 -20.61
N MET A 187 -0.27 0.49 -21.29
CA MET A 187 -1.50 1.00 -20.67
C MET A 187 -2.13 -0.03 -19.73
N GLY A 188 -2.21 -1.31 -20.16
CA GLY A 188 -2.70 -2.40 -19.31
C GLY A 188 -1.87 -2.55 -18.02
N SER A 189 -0.54 -2.47 -18.12
CA SER A 189 0.37 -2.58 -16.98
C SER A 189 0.24 -1.40 -16.02
N ILE A 190 0.11 -0.16 -16.52
CA ILE A 190 -0.10 1.04 -15.70
C ILE A 190 -1.42 0.94 -14.92
N LEU A 191 -2.50 0.52 -15.61
CA LEU A 191 -3.81 0.33 -14.99
C LEU A 191 -3.79 -0.70 -13.87
N LEU A 192 -3.21 -1.87 -14.17
CA LEU A 192 -3.15 -2.96 -13.20
C LEU A 192 -2.33 -2.52 -11.99
N LEU A 193 -1.18 -1.89 -12.21
CA LEU A 193 -0.32 -1.40 -11.14
C LEU A 193 -1.05 -0.35 -10.29
N SER A 194 -1.75 0.60 -10.90
CA SER A 194 -2.55 1.60 -10.20
C SER A 194 -3.65 0.97 -9.34
N LYS A 195 -4.41 0.00 -9.89
CA LYS A 195 -5.43 -0.73 -9.13
C LYS A 195 -4.85 -1.50 -7.94
N LEU A 196 -3.67 -2.10 -8.12
CA LEU A 196 -2.96 -2.84 -7.05
C LEU A 196 -2.43 -1.90 -5.97
N GLU A 197 -2.00 -0.69 -6.31
CA GLU A 197 -1.53 0.30 -5.35
C GLU A 197 -2.67 0.84 -4.49
N ASN A 198 -3.83 1.06 -5.08
CA ASN A 198 -5.02 1.59 -4.42
C ASN A 198 -5.87 0.50 -3.72
N GLN A 199 -5.36 -0.72 -3.56
CA GLN A 199 -6.03 -1.85 -2.91
C GLN A 199 -7.44 -2.14 -3.45
N GLN A 200 -7.72 -1.78 -4.70
CA GLN A 200 -9.06 -1.90 -5.32
C GLN A 200 -9.35 -3.28 -5.92
N ILE A 201 -8.41 -4.20 -5.86
CA ILE A 201 -8.63 -5.54 -6.37
C ILE A 201 -9.15 -6.40 -5.22
N PRO A 202 -10.39 -6.94 -5.34
CA PRO A 202 -10.88 -7.91 -4.38
C PRO A 202 -9.90 -9.10 -4.30
N THR A 203 -9.50 -9.48 -3.11
CA THR A 203 -8.68 -10.68 -2.89
C THR A 203 -9.54 -11.92 -3.08
N ASN A 204 -9.98 -12.19 -4.30
CA ASN A 204 -10.61 -13.46 -4.65
C ASN A 204 -9.56 -14.57 -4.58
N GLN A 205 -9.40 -15.13 -3.39
CA GLN A 205 -8.50 -16.26 -3.18
C GLN A 205 -9.22 -17.54 -3.59
N THR A 206 -8.63 -18.26 -4.55
CA THR A 206 -9.09 -19.57 -5.02
C THR A 206 -7.99 -20.60 -4.83
N SER A 207 -8.36 -21.85 -4.64
CA SER A 207 -7.42 -22.98 -4.66
C SER A 207 -7.28 -23.48 -6.09
N TYR A 208 -6.07 -23.45 -6.63
CA TYR A 208 -5.79 -23.87 -7.99
C TYR A 208 -4.44 -24.60 -8.11
N ARG A 209 -4.24 -25.28 -9.22
CA ARG A 209 -2.99 -25.96 -9.56
C ARG A 209 -1.97 -24.96 -10.09
N LEU A 210 -0.98 -24.63 -9.24
CA LEU A 210 0.07 -23.68 -9.58
C LEU A 210 0.98 -24.19 -10.71
N ASP A 211 1.34 -25.47 -10.67
CA ASP A 211 2.12 -26.12 -11.73
C ASP A 211 1.44 -26.03 -13.09
N GLU A 212 0.13 -26.18 -13.14
CA GLU A 212 -0.64 -26.09 -14.38
C GLU A 212 -0.70 -24.65 -14.88
N GLN A 213 -0.87 -23.68 -14.00
CA GLN A 213 -0.83 -22.26 -14.36
C GLN A 213 0.51 -21.86 -14.98
N ILE A 214 1.63 -22.32 -14.38
CA ILE A 214 2.98 -22.06 -14.92
C ILE A 214 3.16 -22.71 -16.29
N ARG A 215 2.69 -23.98 -16.49
CA ARG A 215 2.71 -24.64 -17.79
C ARG A 215 1.94 -23.85 -18.86
N GLN A 216 0.77 -23.34 -18.50
CA GLN A 216 -0.02 -22.51 -19.41
C GLN A 216 0.69 -21.20 -19.78
N SER A 217 1.42 -20.57 -18.86
CA SER A 217 2.24 -19.39 -19.15
C SER A 217 3.40 -19.73 -20.09
N ILE A 218 4.05 -20.89 -19.93
CA ILE A 218 5.10 -21.36 -20.83
C ILE A 218 4.54 -21.58 -22.26
N VAL A 219 3.40 -22.26 -22.36
CA VAL A 219 2.75 -22.54 -23.67
C VAL A 219 2.29 -21.24 -24.34
N ALA A 220 1.76 -20.28 -23.59
CA ALA A 220 1.35 -18.97 -24.12
C ALA A 220 2.52 -18.17 -24.73
N LEU A 221 3.76 -18.47 -24.35
CA LEU A 221 4.97 -17.86 -24.88
C LEU A 221 5.69 -18.70 -25.95
N GLU A 222 5.03 -19.75 -26.49
CA GLU A 222 5.62 -20.70 -27.42
C GLU A 222 6.28 -20.01 -28.61
N SER A 223 5.60 -19.09 -29.27
CA SER A 223 6.16 -18.37 -30.41
C SER A 223 7.45 -17.62 -30.08
N ALA A 224 7.59 -17.12 -28.85
CA ALA A 224 8.76 -16.34 -28.44
C ALA A 224 10.00 -17.21 -28.22
N TRP A 225 9.86 -18.37 -27.57
CA TRP A 225 11.01 -19.26 -27.34
C TRP A 225 11.32 -20.13 -28.55
N VAL A 226 10.33 -20.52 -29.39
CA VAL A 226 10.57 -21.22 -30.65
C VAL A 226 11.30 -20.35 -31.67
N ASN A 227 10.90 -19.07 -31.83
CA ASN A 227 11.60 -18.15 -32.75
C ASN A 227 13.04 -17.87 -32.38
N LYS A 228 13.43 -18.11 -31.13
CA LYS A 228 14.80 -17.98 -30.63
C LYS A 228 15.53 -19.32 -30.48
N ASP A 229 14.91 -20.43 -30.88
CA ASP A 229 15.44 -21.79 -30.70
C ASP A 229 15.92 -22.05 -29.24
N ILE A 230 15.16 -21.50 -28.25
CA ILE A 230 15.49 -21.66 -26.83
C ILE A 230 15.10 -23.05 -26.37
N GLU A 231 16.05 -23.76 -25.75
CA GLU A 231 15.79 -24.99 -25.03
C GLU A 231 15.14 -24.67 -23.65
N LEU A 232 14.03 -25.35 -23.36
CA LEU A 232 13.34 -25.22 -22.08
C LEU A 232 13.58 -26.47 -21.22
N ASP A 233 14.21 -26.29 -20.07
CA ASP A 233 14.36 -27.34 -19.06
C ASP A 233 13.39 -27.07 -17.91
N VAL A 234 12.28 -27.85 -17.84
CA VAL A 234 11.13 -27.58 -16.99
C VAL A 234 10.86 -28.71 -16.02
N GLU A 235 10.99 -28.44 -14.71
CA GLU A 235 10.61 -29.35 -13.63
C GLU A 235 9.63 -28.63 -12.67
N LEU A 236 8.41 -29.10 -12.64
CA LEU A 236 7.34 -28.51 -11.83
C LEU A 236 6.66 -29.60 -11.01
N ASP A 237 6.82 -29.52 -9.69
CA ASP A 237 6.09 -30.38 -8.76
C ASP A 237 4.60 -30.04 -8.78
N ARG A 238 3.77 -31.04 -8.52
CA ARG A 238 2.33 -30.83 -8.38
C ARG A 238 2.03 -30.10 -7.08
N VAL A 239 1.65 -28.82 -7.15
CA VAL A 239 1.34 -27.96 -6.01
C VAL A 239 -0.02 -27.30 -6.18
N ILE A 240 -0.85 -27.35 -5.13
CA ILE A 240 -2.07 -26.55 -5.02
C ILE A 240 -1.72 -25.30 -4.21
N TYR A 241 -2.05 -24.14 -4.76
CA TYR A 241 -1.84 -22.85 -4.10
C TYR A 241 -3.17 -22.15 -3.87
N GLN A 242 -3.30 -21.47 -2.74
CA GLN A 242 -4.44 -20.63 -2.41
C GLN A 242 -4.06 -19.15 -2.58
N GLY A 243 -4.57 -18.51 -3.61
CA GLY A 243 -4.24 -17.12 -3.94
C GLY A 243 -5.11 -16.57 -5.06
N ASN A 244 -4.79 -15.37 -5.51
CA ASN A 244 -5.45 -14.78 -6.67
C ASN A 244 -4.84 -15.31 -7.97
N GLU A 245 -5.52 -16.28 -8.60
CA GLU A 245 -5.05 -16.96 -9.81
C GLU A 245 -4.75 -15.98 -10.96
N ALA A 246 -5.61 -14.99 -11.17
CA ALA A 246 -5.44 -14.02 -12.26
C ALA A 246 -4.22 -13.11 -12.04
N MET A 247 -3.96 -12.69 -10.81
CA MET A 247 -2.78 -11.88 -10.48
C MET A 247 -1.49 -12.70 -10.58
N MET A 248 -1.48 -13.92 -10.06
CA MET A 248 -0.29 -14.77 -10.08
C MET A 248 0.13 -15.15 -11.50
N ARG A 249 -0.82 -15.27 -12.45
CA ARG A 249 -0.50 -15.43 -13.86
C ARG A 249 0.41 -14.32 -14.38
N HIS A 250 0.17 -13.06 -14.02
CA HIS A 250 1.04 -11.95 -14.41
C HIS A 250 2.46 -12.08 -13.86
N VAL A 251 2.64 -12.72 -12.70
CA VAL A 251 3.98 -12.99 -12.16
C VAL A 251 4.75 -13.94 -13.10
N TRP A 252 4.14 -15.07 -13.44
CA TRP A 252 4.79 -16.08 -14.29
C TRP A 252 5.04 -15.57 -15.69
N ASP A 253 4.04 -14.93 -16.30
CA ASP A 253 4.15 -14.36 -17.65
C ASP A 253 5.31 -13.34 -17.73
N ASN A 254 5.45 -12.46 -16.72
CA ASN A 254 6.55 -11.49 -16.71
C ASN A 254 7.91 -12.12 -16.48
N LEU A 255 8.05 -13.06 -15.54
CA LEU A 255 9.34 -13.67 -15.23
C LEU A 255 9.81 -14.58 -16.37
N ILE A 256 8.93 -15.41 -16.91
CA ILE A 256 9.26 -16.35 -18.01
C ILE A 256 9.53 -15.56 -19.30
N SER A 257 8.71 -14.55 -19.63
CA SER A 257 8.96 -13.73 -20.81
C SER A 257 10.28 -12.96 -20.71
N ASN A 258 10.66 -12.48 -19.53
CA ASN A 258 11.96 -11.85 -19.32
C ASN A 258 13.11 -12.85 -19.54
N ALA A 259 13.03 -14.05 -18.99
CA ALA A 259 14.04 -15.07 -19.18
C ALA A 259 14.24 -15.43 -20.67
N ILE A 260 13.14 -15.62 -21.41
CA ILE A 260 13.19 -15.87 -22.87
C ILE A 260 13.77 -14.65 -23.60
N LYS A 261 13.36 -13.45 -23.24
CA LYS A 261 13.79 -12.21 -23.89
C LYS A 261 15.28 -11.98 -23.75
N PHE A 262 15.85 -12.16 -22.56
CA PHE A 262 17.25 -11.86 -22.28
C PHE A 262 18.21 -13.02 -22.60
N SER A 263 17.71 -14.26 -22.75
CA SER A 263 18.52 -15.37 -23.23
C SER A 263 19.03 -15.12 -24.65
N PRO A 264 20.22 -15.61 -25.01
CA PRO A 264 20.74 -15.58 -26.37
C PRO A 264 19.91 -16.51 -27.28
N GLN A 265 20.16 -16.43 -28.59
CA GLN A 265 19.69 -17.41 -29.57
C GLN A 265 20.24 -18.80 -29.21
N GLU A 266 19.46 -19.87 -29.36
CA GLU A 266 19.82 -21.25 -29.00
C GLU A 266 20.21 -21.40 -27.51
N GLY A 267 19.74 -20.47 -26.65
CA GLY A 267 20.02 -20.49 -25.20
C GLY A 267 19.15 -21.47 -24.45
N LEU A 268 19.47 -21.67 -23.18
CA LEU A 268 18.73 -22.53 -22.24
C LEU A 268 18.03 -21.68 -21.19
N VAL A 269 16.74 -21.95 -20.98
CA VAL A 269 15.96 -21.39 -19.85
C VAL A 269 15.51 -22.54 -18.96
N LYS A 270 15.90 -22.49 -17.68
CA LYS A 270 15.50 -23.48 -16.69
C LYS A 270 14.37 -22.94 -15.84
N ILE A 271 13.32 -23.75 -15.66
CA ILE A 271 12.16 -23.40 -14.83
C ILE A 271 11.93 -24.50 -13.81
N ARG A 272 12.00 -24.18 -12.55
CA ARG A 272 11.82 -25.11 -11.44
C ARG A 272 10.75 -24.61 -10.48
N MET A 273 9.92 -25.50 -10.00
CA MET A 273 8.97 -25.17 -8.92
C MET A 273 8.75 -26.40 -8.04
N GLY A 274 8.85 -26.19 -6.74
CA GLY A 274 8.66 -27.24 -5.76
C GLY A 274 8.41 -26.70 -4.36
N LYS A 275 8.25 -27.60 -3.40
CA LYS A 275 8.14 -27.27 -1.97
C LYS A 275 9.52 -27.16 -1.35
N SER A 276 9.69 -26.16 -0.51
CA SER A 276 10.88 -25.91 0.29
C SER A 276 10.52 -25.76 1.78
N GLU A 277 11.51 -25.65 2.66
CA GLU A 277 11.30 -25.39 4.10
C GLU A 277 10.56 -24.06 4.34
N GLU A 278 10.65 -23.10 3.41
CA GLU A 278 10.05 -21.76 3.50
C GLU A 278 8.69 -21.66 2.78
N GLY A 279 8.17 -22.79 2.27
CA GLY A 279 6.92 -22.85 1.50
C GLY A 279 7.14 -23.28 0.05
N ILE A 280 6.44 -22.66 -0.91
CA ILE A 280 6.58 -22.95 -2.33
C ILE A 280 7.68 -22.06 -2.92
N CYS A 281 8.63 -22.67 -3.61
CA CYS A 281 9.72 -21.98 -4.31
C CYS A 281 9.55 -22.17 -5.82
N PHE A 282 9.51 -21.07 -6.57
CA PHE A 282 9.58 -21.03 -8.03
C PHE A 282 10.88 -20.35 -8.43
N CYS A 283 11.58 -20.91 -9.39
CA CYS A 283 12.84 -20.40 -9.89
C CYS A 283 12.84 -20.41 -11.41
N VAL A 284 13.28 -19.31 -12.03
CA VAL A 284 13.56 -19.22 -13.45
C VAL A 284 14.96 -18.70 -13.67
N GLU A 285 15.74 -19.40 -14.51
CA GLU A 285 17.14 -19.08 -14.86
C GLU A 285 17.25 -18.84 -16.35
N ASP A 286 17.98 -17.80 -16.72
CA ASP A 286 18.34 -17.47 -18.11
C ASP A 286 19.85 -17.48 -18.31
N GLN A 287 20.29 -17.48 -19.56
CA GLN A 287 21.70 -17.37 -19.95
C GLN A 287 22.01 -15.99 -20.56
N GLY A 288 21.32 -14.96 -20.11
CA GLY A 288 21.50 -13.59 -20.55
C GLY A 288 22.79 -12.93 -20.03
N PRO A 289 22.91 -11.61 -20.19
CA PRO A 289 24.10 -10.85 -19.76
C PRO A 289 24.22 -10.70 -18.23
N GLY A 290 23.21 -11.16 -17.46
CA GLY A 290 23.13 -10.90 -16.03
C GLY A 290 22.79 -9.45 -15.69
N LEU A 291 22.88 -9.07 -14.42
CA LEU A 291 22.53 -7.76 -13.89
C LEU A 291 23.77 -7.12 -13.23
N SER A 292 24.00 -5.84 -13.50
CA SER A 292 24.98 -5.07 -12.73
C SER A 292 24.52 -4.90 -11.28
N GLU A 293 25.45 -4.61 -10.37
CA GLU A 293 25.11 -4.33 -8.95
C GLU A 293 24.12 -3.17 -8.80
N GLU A 294 24.22 -2.16 -9.67
CA GLU A 294 23.33 -1.03 -9.70
C GLU A 294 21.95 -1.44 -10.24
N ALA A 295 21.92 -2.18 -11.35
CA ALA A 295 20.67 -2.69 -11.92
C ALA A 295 19.90 -3.55 -10.91
N ARG A 296 20.57 -4.41 -10.18
CA ARG A 296 19.99 -5.30 -9.17
C ARG A 296 19.22 -4.56 -8.08
N LYS A 297 19.65 -3.35 -7.73
CA LYS A 297 18.96 -2.51 -6.73
C LYS A 297 17.68 -1.88 -7.26
N HIS A 298 17.62 -1.62 -8.57
CA HIS A 298 16.57 -0.82 -9.19
C HIS A 298 15.65 -1.58 -10.14
N ILE A 299 15.91 -2.87 -10.46
CA ILE A 299 15.10 -3.63 -11.44
C ILE A 299 13.62 -3.76 -11.09
N PHE A 300 13.27 -3.57 -9.82
CA PHE A 300 11.89 -3.57 -9.34
C PHE A 300 11.26 -2.17 -9.26
N ASP A 301 12.03 -1.12 -9.61
CA ASP A 301 11.51 0.25 -9.65
C ASP A 301 10.71 0.45 -10.94
N LYS A 302 9.67 1.29 -10.86
CA LYS A 302 8.80 1.59 -12.02
C LYS A 302 9.60 2.27 -13.12
N PHE A 303 9.39 1.84 -14.37
CA PHE A 303 10.03 2.38 -15.58
C PHE A 303 11.56 2.20 -15.63
N TYR A 304 12.14 1.46 -14.69
CA TYR A 304 13.58 1.20 -14.74
C TYR A 304 13.92 0.19 -15.82
N GLN A 305 14.99 0.49 -16.58
CA GLN A 305 15.59 -0.36 -17.60
C GLN A 305 17.10 -0.29 -17.45
N ALA A 306 17.77 -1.44 -17.36
CA ALA A 306 19.23 -1.51 -17.17
C ALA A 306 20.02 -0.99 -18.39
N ASP A 307 19.44 -1.07 -19.59
CA ASP A 307 20.02 -0.58 -20.83
C ASP A 307 19.19 0.59 -21.38
N SER A 308 19.75 1.81 -21.35
CA SER A 308 19.12 3.03 -21.87
C SER A 308 19.19 3.17 -23.39
N SER A 309 19.80 2.21 -24.10
CA SER A 309 20.00 2.29 -25.55
C SER A 309 18.72 2.06 -26.38
N HIS A 310 17.56 1.84 -25.74
CA HIS A 310 16.26 1.57 -26.37
C HIS A 310 16.23 0.38 -27.37
N LYS A 311 17.30 -0.42 -27.43
CA LYS A 311 17.38 -1.57 -28.34
C LYS A 311 16.65 -2.80 -27.85
N GLN A 312 16.38 -2.90 -26.55
CA GLN A 312 15.64 -4.03 -25.97
C GLN A 312 14.18 -3.67 -25.66
N GLU A 313 13.28 -4.56 -26.07
CA GLU A 313 11.84 -4.38 -25.86
C GLU A 313 11.44 -4.45 -24.39
N GLY A 314 10.68 -3.46 -23.90
CA GLY A 314 10.09 -3.48 -22.55
C GLY A 314 9.75 -2.09 -22.06
N ASN A 315 8.86 -2.00 -21.07
CA ASN A 315 8.34 -0.73 -20.51
C ASN A 315 8.83 -0.48 -19.07
N GLY A 316 9.66 -1.40 -18.50
CA GLY A 316 10.16 -1.23 -17.14
C GLY A 316 9.08 -1.35 -16.04
N LEU A 317 7.91 -1.93 -16.36
CA LEU A 317 6.81 -2.10 -15.41
C LEU A 317 6.59 -3.55 -14.97
N GLY A 318 7.08 -4.53 -15.75
CA GLY A 318 6.81 -5.95 -15.49
C GLY A 318 7.32 -6.42 -14.14
N LEU A 319 8.58 -6.13 -13.79
CA LEU A 319 9.15 -6.54 -12.50
C LEU A 319 8.60 -5.72 -11.31
N ALA A 320 8.26 -4.45 -11.51
CA ALA A 320 7.54 -3.66 -10.50
C ALA A 320 6.16 -4.26 -10.20
N LEU A 321 5.44 -4.71 -11.24
CA LEU A 321 4.17 -5.41 -11.11
C LEU A 321 4.34 -6.74 -10.36
N VAL A 322 5.35 -7.54 -10.71
CA VAL A 322 5.68 -8.80 -10.01
C VAL A 322 5.89 -8.54 -8.53
N LYS A 323 6.75 -7.59 -8.16
CA LYS A 323 7.04 -7.25 -6.77
C LYS A 323 5.76 -6.82 -6.03
N ARG A 324 4.90 -6.02 -6.66
CA ARG A 324 3.66 -5.55 -6.04
C ARG A 324 2.67 -6.69 -5.81
N ILE A 325 2.47 -7.57 -6.79
CA ILE A 325 1.58 -8.74 -6.67
C ILE A 325 2.08 -9.66 -5.55
N LEU A 326 3.37 -9.99 -5.53
CA LEU A 326 3.94 -10.85 -4.49
C LEU A 326 3.81 -10.24 -3.11
N THR A 327 3.97 -8.92 -2.96
CA THR A 327 3.73 -8.22 -1.69
C THR A 327 2.29 -8.41 -1.19
N ILE A 328 1.29 -8.34 -2.10
CA ILE A 328 -0.13 -8.54 -1.77
C ILE A 328 -0.42 -10.00 -1.38
N GLU A 329 0.23 -10.95 -2.05
CA GLU A 329 0.09 -12.39 -1.79
C GLU A 329 0.99 -12.89 -0.64
N ASN A 330 1.68 -12.00 0.08
CA ASN A 330 2.65 -12.30 1.15
C ASN A 330 3.82 -13.18 0.68
N GLY A 331 4.20 -13.04 -0.60
CA GLY A 331 5.37 -13.66 -1.18
C GLY A 331 6.55 -12.69 -1.25
N ARG A 332 7.70 -13.21 -1.63
CA ARG A 332 8.91 -12.43 -1.90
C ARG A 332 9.58 -12.88 -3.18
N ILE A 333 10.40 -12.01 -3.76
CA ILE A 333 11.22 -12.30 -4.93
C ILE A 333 12.66 -11.90 -4.67
N GLU A 334 13.58 -12.75 -5.08
CA GLU A 334 15.02 -12.53 -5.02
C GLU A 334 15.62 -12.67 -6.41
N THR A 335 16.76 -12.06 -6.64
CA THR A 335 17.49 -12.16 -7.90
C THR A 335 19.00 -12.26 -7.64
N GLU A 336 19.65 -13.12 -8.42
CA GLU A 336 21.09 -13.31 -8.37
C GLU A 336 21.65 -13.58 -9.78
N ASN A 337 22.90 -13.23 -9.98
CA ASN A 337 23.61 -13.63 -11.20
C ASN A 337 24.13 -15.05 -11.06
N ILE A 338 24.06 -15.82 -12.14
CA ILE A 338 24.60 -17.17 -12.21
C ILE A 338 26.08 -17.10 -12.57
N PRO A 339 26.97 -17.88 -11.91
CA PRO A 339 28.43 -17.84 -12.18
C PRO A 339 28.81 -18.12 -13.64
N GLU A 340 28.00 -18.93 -14.33
CA GLU A 340 28.21 -19.32 -15.73
C GLU A 340 27.65 -18.28 -16.73
N GLY A 341 27.10 -17.18 -16.23
CA GLY A 341 26.40 -16.13 -17.00
C GLY A 341 24.88 -16.26 -16.91
N GLY A 342 24.20 -15.13 -16.96
CA GLY A 342 22.73 -15.05 -16.84
C GLY A 342 22.24 -14.62 -15.47
N CYS A 343 20.94 -14.70 -15.30
CA CYS A 343 20.25 -14.28 -14.11
C CYS A 343 19.28 -15.35 -13.60
N ARG A 344 19.15 -15.44 -12.29
CA ARG A 344 18.15 -16.27 -11.62
C ARG A 344 17.18 -15.38 -10.87
N PHE A 345 15.87 -15.59 -11.11
CA PHE A 345 14.81 -15.02 -10.30
C PHE A 345 14.15 -16.13 -9.48
N THR A 346 14.07 -15.93 -8.16
CA THR A 346 13.47 -16.88 -7.23
C THR A 346 12.30 -16.23 -6.51
N VAL A 347 11.13 -16.86 -6.59
CA VAL A 347 9.90 -16.45 -5.91
C VAL A 347 9.61 -17.43 -4.80
N TYR A 348 9.34 -16.90 -3.61
CA TYR A 348 8.90 -17.68 -2.46
C TYR A 348 7.47 -17.30 -2.09
N LEU A 349 6.60 -18.31 -1.97
CA LEU A 349 5.21 -18.15 -1.57
C LEU A 349 4.97 -18.93 -0.27
N THR A 350 4.30 -18.28 0.67
CA THR A 350 3.89 -18.93 1.93
C THR A 350 2.74 -19.92 1.66
N GLU A 351 2.81 -21.14 2.15
CA GLU A 351 1.66 -22.04 2.18
C GLU A 351 0.63 -21.46 3.15
N LYS A 352 -0.60 -21.23 2.66
CA LYS A 352 -1.74 -20.78 3.47
C LYS A 352 -2.62 -21.94 3.88
#